data_fe30fda7ecb082fdc7547e67a628348b
#
_entry.id   fe30fda7ecb082fdc7547e67a628348b
#
_cell.length_a   1.000
_cell.length_b   1.000
_cell.length_c   1.000
_cell.angle_alpha   90.00
_cell.angle_beta   90.00
_cell.angle_gamma   90.00
#
_symmetry.space_group_name_H-M   'P 1'
#
loop_
_entity.id
_entity.type
_entity.pdbx_description
1 polymer ?
#
loop_
_entity_poly.entity_id
_entity_poly.type
_entity_poly.pdbx_seq_one_letter_code
_entity_poly.pdbx_strand_id
1 'polypeptide(L)' 'MKLIVFVTDDAQADPSVDALVVQGFRVTRLATTGGFLRRGNTTLLVGIEDTQVERAYDLVKKVAPGALAITLDLERYERL' A
#
# COMPACT_ATOMS: atom_id res chain seq x y z
N MET A 1 -2.28 5.11 14.79
CA MET A 1 -2.35 5.10 13.32
C MET A 1 -1.06 4.59 12.71
N LYS A 2 -1.15 3.85 11.65
CA LYS A 2 0.01 3.26 10.97
C LYS A 2 0.07 3.71 9.52
N LEU A 3 1.25 3.65 8.95
CA LEU A 3 1.46 3.77 7.51
C LEU A 3 1.94 2.41 6.99
N ILE A 4 1.22 1.86 6.04
CA ILE A 4 1.68 0.65 5.36
C ILE A 4 2.23 1.06 4.00
N VAL A 5 3.41 0.56 3.69
CA VAL A 5 4.04 0.71 2.38
C VAL A 5 3.99 -0.67 1.71
N PHE A 6 3.22 -0.78 0.63
CA PHE A 6 3.18 -1.98 -0.19
C PHE A 6 3.97 -1.74 -1.47
N VAL A 7 4.79 -2.70 -1.86
CA VAL A 7 5.49 -2.67 -3.14
C VAL A 7 5.09 -3.92 -3.92
N THR A 8 4.47 -3.71 -5.07
CA THR A 8 3.97 -4.80 -5.92
C THR A 8 4.56 -4.67 -7.32
N ASP A 9 4.44 -5.73 -8.10
CA ASP A 9 4.65 -5.63 -9.55
C ASP A 9 3.59 -4.68 -10.13
N ASP A 10 3.95 -3.95 -11.19
CA ASP A 10 3.02 -3.03 -11.86
C ASP A 10 1.72 -3.72 -12.25
N ALA A 11 1.80 -4.97 -12.72
CA ALA A 11 0.62 -5.74 -13.14
C ALA A 11 -0.36 -6.00 -11.99
N GLN A 12 0.11 -5.98 -10.75
CA GLN A 12 -0.71 -6.27 -9.56
C GLN A 12 -1.13 -5.00 -8.82
N ALA A 13 -0.66 -3.84 -9.27
CA ALA A 13 -0.94 -2.58 -8.59
C ALA A 13 -2.42 -2.22 -8.61
N ASP A 14 -3.05 -2.24 -9.79
CA ASP A 14 -4.48 -1.91 -9.91
C ASP A 14 -5.37 -2.86 -9.10
N PRO A 15 -5.20 -4.19 -9.18
CA PRO A 15 -5.97 -5.09 -8.32
C PRO A 15 -5.78 -4.82 -6.83
N SER A 16 -4.57 -4.46 -6.41
CA SER A 16 -4.28 -4.14 -5.01
C SER A 16 -4.99 -2.86 -4.56
N VAL A 17 -4.91 -1.81 -5.38
CA VAL A 17 -5.62 -0.55 -5.12
C VAL A 17 -7.12 -0.81 -5.02
N ASP A 18 -7.69 -1.53 -5.98
CA ASP A 18 -9.12 -1.81 -6.01
C ASP A 18 -9.57 -2.59 -4.76
N ALA A 19 -8.80 -3.60 -4.36
CA ALA A 19 -9.12 -4.40 -3.19
C ALA A 19 -9.15 -3.56 -1.90
N LEU A 20 -8.22 -2.61 -1.78
CA LEU A 20 -8.15 -1.73 -0.63
C LEU A 20 -9.25 -0.66 -0.65
N VAL A 21 -9.46 -0.02 -1.78
CA VAL A 21 -10.43 1.07 -1.91
C VAL A 21 -11.86 0.57 -1.70
N VAL A 22 -12.20 -0.61 -2.21
CA VAL A 22 -13.53 -1.22 -2.01
C VAL A 22 -13.83 -1.39 -0.52
N GLN A 23 -12.83 -1.63 0.30
CA GLN A 23 -12.99 -1.79 1.75
C GLN A 23 -12.93 -0.46 2.51
N GLY A 24 -12.83 0.65 1.80
CA GLY A 24 -12.83 1.97 2.40
C GLY A 24 -11.45 2.52 2.78
N PHE A 25 -10.38 1.84 2.43
CA PHE A 25 -9.03 2.33 2.72
C PHE A 25 -8.60 3.37 1.69
N ARG A 26 -7.86 4.37 2.15
CA ARG A 26 -7.27 5.37 1.27
C ARG A 26 -5.89 4.92 0.83
N VAL A 27 -5.66 4.97 -0.46
CA VAL A 27 -4.41 4.52 -1.06
C VAL A 27 -3.81 5.63 -1.89
N THR A 28 -2.53 5.92 -1.65
CA THR A 28 -1.75 6.81 -2.50
C THR A 28 -0.77 5.97 -3.30
N ARG A 29 -0.84 6.08 -4.62
CA ARG A 29 0.07 5.38 -5.52
C ARG A 29 1.24 6.31 -5.85
N LEU A 30 2.47 5.81 -5.69
CA LEU A 30 3.66 6.55 -6.08
C LEU A 30 4.12 6.08 -7.45
N ALA A 31 4.36 7.05 -8.33
CA ALA A 31 4.91 6.76 -9.65
C ALA A 31 6.35 6.27 -9.52
N THR A 32 6.67 5.21 -10.24
CA THR A 32 8.01 4.64 -10.25
C THR A 32 8.86 5.38 -11.28
N THR A 33 9.34 6.56 -10.94
CA THR A 33 10.24 7.28 -11.83
C THR A 33 11.58 7.47 -11.15
N GLY A 34 12.60 6.89 -11.72
CA GLY A 34 13.99 7.11 -11.29
C GLY A 34 14.43 6.29 -10.09
N GLY A 35 15.59 6.36 -9.83
CA GLY A 35 16.67 5.71 -9.15
C GLY A 35 16.43 4.85 -7.92
N PHE A 36 15.41 5.03 -7.17
CA PHE A 36 15.34 4.35 -5.89
C PHE A 36 14.33 3.20 -5.86
N LEU A 37 13.28 3.27 -6.67
CA LEU A 37 12.35 2.15 -6.83
C LEU A 37 12.66 1.40 -8.11
N ARG A 38 12.61 0.07 -8.01
CA ARG A 38 12.87 -0.79 -9.15
C ARG A 38 11.86 -0.55 -10.26
N ARG A 39 12.36 -0.50 -11.50
CA ARG A 39 11.52 -0.46 -12.67
C ARG A 39 10.59 -1.68 -12.70
N GLY A 40 9.32 -1.48 -13.00
CA GLY A 40 8.33 -2.55 -13.03
C GLY A 40 7.58 -2.75 -11.72
N ASN A 41 7.94 -2.01 -10.67
CA ASN A 41 7.25 -2.07 -9.38
C ASN A 41 6.49 -0.79 -9.12
N THR A 42 5.41 -0.93 -8.37
CA THR A 42 4.58 0.18 -7.91
C THR A 42 4.53 0.21 -6.39
N THR A 43 4.65 1.39 -5.81
CA THR A 43 4.55 1.59 -4.36
C THR A 43 3.21 2.19 -4.01
N LEU A 44 2.56 1.62 -3.01
CA LEU A 44 1.29 2.10 -2.48
C LEU A 44 1.48 2.51 -1.02
N LEU A 45 0.95 3.68 -0.67
CA LEU A 45 0.95 4.15 0.72
C LEU A 45 -0.47 4.10 1.26
N VAL A 46 -0.65 3.50 2.43
CA VAL A 46 -1.96 3.35 3.08
C VAL A 46 -1.86 3.84 4.52
N GLY A 47 -2.52 4.96 4.82
CA GLY A 47 -2.69 5.41 6.21
C GLY A 47 -3.88 4.67 6.83
N ILE A 48 -3.69 4.07 8.00
CA ILE A 48 -4.66 3.10 8.50
C ILE A 48 -4.64 3.03 10.03
N GLU A 49 -5.80 2.70 10.61
CA GLU A 49 -5.87 2.44 12.03
C GLU A 49 -5.18 1.13 12.39
N ASP A 50 -4.61 1.06 13.58
CA ASP A 50 -3.85 -0.09 14.05
C ASP A 50 -4.65 -1.39 13.93
N THR A 51 -5.94 -1.33 14.24
CA THR A 51 -6.82 -2.51 14.22
C THR A 51 -7.12 -3.04 12.83
N GLN A 52 -6.81 -2.27 11.79
CA GLN A 52 -7.11 -2.62 10.41
C GLN A 52 -5.89 -3.13 9.62
N VAL A 53 -4.71 -3.11 10.23
CA VAL A 53 -3.46 -3.48 9.54
C VAL A 53 -3.52 -4.89 8.97
N GLU A 54 -3.94 -5.86 9.78
CA GLU A 54 -4.01 -7.27 9.35
C GLU A 54 -4.97 -7.44 8.18
N ARG A 55 -6.10 -6.72 8.21
CA ARG A 55 -7.08 -6.77 7.12
C ARG A 55 -6.47 -6.26 5.81
N ALA A 56 -5.73 -5.16 5.86
CA ALA A 56 -5.08 -4.62 4.66
C ALA A 56 -4.03 -5.60 4.10
N TYR A 57 -3.25 -6.21 4.98
CA TYR A 57 -2.28 -7.23 4.59
C TYR A 57 -2.96 -8.40 3.88
N ASP A 58 -4.06 -8.90 4.44
CA ASP A 58 -4.78 -10.04 3.87
C ASP A 58 -5.36 -9.70 2.49
N LEU A 59 -5.89 -8.50 2.33
CA LEU A 59 -6.43 -8.05 1.04
C LEU A 59 -5.38 -8.02 -0.04
N VAL A 60 -4.21 -7.44 0.26
CA VAL A 60 -3.12 -7.34 -0.72
C VAL A 60 -2.50 -8.72 -0.98
N LYS A 61 -2.36 -9.54 0.03
CA LYS A 61 -1.82 -10.89 -0.12
C LYS A 61 -2.63 -11.73 -1.11
N LYS A 62 -3.94 -11.57 -1.12
CA LYS A 62 -4.81 -12.32 -2.03
C LYS A 62 -4.61 -11.95 -3.50
N VAL A 63 -4.41 -10.67 -3.78
CA VAL A 63 -4.31 -10.16 -5.15
C VAL A 63 -2.88 -9.99 -5.63
N ALA A 64 -1.94 -9.86 -4.71
CA ALA A 64 -0.52 -9.63 -5.00
C ALA A 64 0.36 -10.45 -4.06
N PRO A 65 0.27 -11.79 -4.13
CA PRO A 65 1.14 -12.65 -3.33
C PRO A 65 2.60 -12.35 -3.65
N GLY A 66 3.42 -12.22 -2.61
CA GLY A 66 4.81 -11.83 -2.77
C GLY A 66 5.08 -10.34 -2.72
N ALA A 67 4.06 -9.51 -2.59
CA ALA A 67 4.25 -8.07 -2.39
C ALA A 67 5.03 -7.81 -1.11
N LEU A 68 5.91 -6.80 -1.13
CA LEU A 68 6.58 -6.33 0.07
C LEU A 68 5.60 -5.47 0.86
N ALA A 69 5.54 -5.67 2.17
CA ALA A 69 4.70 -4.85 3.04
C ALA A 69 5.53 -4.40 4.25
N ILE A 70 5.54 -3.10 4.49
CA ILE A 70 6.23 -2.50 5.63
C ILE A 70 5.21 -1.67 6.38
N THR A 71 5.14 -1.83 7.69
CA THR A 71 4.25 -1.03 8.54
C THR A 71 5.08 -0.15 9.46
N LEU A 72 4.79 1.14 9.44
CA LEU A 72 5.48 2.14 10.24
C LEU A 72 4.48 2.86 11.14
N ASP A 73 4.93 3.29 12.32
CA ASP A 73 4.14 4.15 13.19
C ASP A 73 4.02 5.54 12.56
N LEU A 74 2.80 6.10 12.61
CA LEU A 74 2.55 7.47 12.20
C LEU A 74 2.33 8.33 13.43
N GLU A 75 3.22 9.28 13.67
CA GLU A 75 3.06 10.25 14.76
C GLU A 75 2.08 11.35 14.35
N ARG A 76 2.05 11.70 13.08
CA ARG A 76 1.24 12.82 12.59
C ARG A 76 0.80 12.57 11.15
N TYR A 77 -0.47 12.83 10.90
CA TYR A 77 -1.05 12.69 9.57
C TYR A 77 -2.00 13.87 9.36
N GLU A 78 -1.63 14.78 8.47
CA GLU A 78 -2.38 16.00 8.19
C GLU A 78 -2.50 16.25 6.70
N ARG A 79 -3.65 16.77 6.30
CA ARG A 79 -3.82 17.34 4.97
C ARG A 79 -3.63 18.84 5.11
N LEU A 80 -2.62 19.36 4.45
CA LEU A 80 -2.27 20.79 4.53
C LEU A 80 -3.08 21.63 3.54
#